data_f65cb924c029318c2ef31dfa561b20fb
#
_entry.id   f65cb924c029318c2ef31dfa561b20fb
#
_cell.length_a   1.000
_cell.length_b   1.000
_cell.length_c   1.000
_cell.angle_alpha   90.00
_cell.angle_beta   90.00
_cell.angle_gamma   90.00
#
_symmetry.space_group_name_H-M   'P 1'
#
loop_
_entity.id
_entity.type
_entity.pdbx_description
1 polymer ?
#
loop_
_entity_poly.entity_id
_entity_poly.type
_entity_poly.pdbx_seq_one_letter_code
_entity_poly.pdbx_strand_id
1 'polypeptide(L)'
;MHEHLAQPVRETSSGDLFIEGDWFPNPLPANISLDEMAYPDTSYSFTTFFSEKPVGFSLGYASGNYGHGVFTTGKNGEINVGKFAVLQCTRIICDLSVTIKDHCMFSWGSVITDRWLTANTLSPDVRRQMLKEAAHSPTRHIESPDPQAVLIEDNVWVGFEAVILPGVTIGQGAIIGCKTIVTEDVPPYAVVVGNPGRVIRFLDPTDTEENRQQLISQLLG
;
A
#
# COMPACT_ATOMS: atom_id res chain seq x y z
N MET A 1 -8.92 4.99 -30.09
CA MET A 1 -8.28 6.06 -29.33
C MET A 1 -8.99 6.09 -27.98
N HIS A 2 -8.32 5.61 -26.96
CA HIS A 2 -8.89 5.58 -25.58
C HIS A 2 -8.41 6.85 -24.86
N GLU A 3 -9.27 7.86 -24.81
CA GLU A 3 -9.04 9.15 -24.17
C GLU A 3 -9.38 9.16 -22.66
N HIS A 4 -9.34 8.03 -21.96
CA HIS A 4 -9.75 7.98 -20.56
C HIS A 4 -8.76 7.16 -19.71
N LEU A 5 -7.63 7.75 -19.40
CA LEU A 5 -6.64 7.09 -18.52
C LEU A 5 -6.39 7.78 -17.20
N ALA A 6 -6.95 8.95 -16.95
CA ALA A 6 -6.97 9.55 -15.62
C ALA A 6 -8.42 9.83 -15.27
N GLN A 7 -8.90 9.39 -14.11
CA GLN A 7 -10.12 9.97 -13.58
C GLN A 7 -9.78 11.42 -13.22
N PRO A 8 -10.46 12.40 -13.82
CA PRO A 8 -10.17 13.78 -13.54
C PRO A 8 -10.55 14.08 -12.10
N VAL A 9 -9.55 14.44 -11.30
CA VAL A 9 -9.80 15.07 -10.01
C VAL A 9 -10.15 16.52 -10.31
N ARG A 10 -11.32 16.94 -9.88
CA ARG A 10 -11.82 18.30 -10.07
C ARG A 10 -11.69 19.10 -8.78
N GLU A 11 -11.08 20.26 -8.87
CA GLU A 11 -11.07 21.25 -7.81
C GLU A 11 -12.34 22.13 -7.88
N THR A 12 -12.98 22.31 -6.73
CA THR A 12 -14.14 23.21 -6.61
C THR A 12 -13.69 24.64 -6.34
N SER A 13 -14.62 25.59 -6.42
CA SER A 13 -14.37 27.00 -6.06
C SER A 13 -13.96 27.20 -4.60
N SER A 14 -14.24 26.24 -3.72
CA SER A 14 -13.79 26.21 -2.31
C SER A 14 -12.41 25.63 -2.11
N GLY A 15 -11.79 25.06 -3.16
CA GLY A 15 -10.48 24.40 -3.10
C GLY A 15 -10.54 22.92 -2.74
N ASP A 16 -11.74 22.34 -2.60
CA ASP A 16 -11.90 20.93 -2.31
C ASP A 16 -11.69 20.09 -3.58
N LEU A 17 -11.01 18.96 -3.46
CA LEU A 17 -10.75 18.02 -4.54
C LEU A 17 -11.82 16.91 -4.53
N PHE A 18 -12.41 16.63 -5.67
CA PHE A 18 -13.37 15.53 -5.87
C PHE A 18 -12.96 14.65 -7.04
N ILE A 19 -13.23 13.36 -6.94
CA ILE A 19 -13.07 12.43 -8.07
C ILE A 19 -14.33 12.49 -8.92
N GLU A 20 -14.19 12.79 -10.21
CA GLU A 20 -15.32 12.88 -11.13
C GLU A 20 -15.91 11.49 -11.40
N GLY A 21 -17.23 11.37 -11.25
CA GLY A 21 -17.92 10.07 -11.41
C GLY A 21 -17.77 9.11 -10.23
N ASP A 22 -17.20 9.55 -9.11
CA ASP A 22 -17.12 8.72 -7.90
C ASP A 22 -18.52 8.33 -7.38
N TRP A 23 -18.72 7.05 -7.12
CA TRP A 23 -19.94 6.54 -6.51
C TRP A 23 -20.11 6.95 -5.04
N PHE A 24 -19.00 7.35 -4.37
CA PHE A 24 -18.96 7.85 -3.00
C PHE A 24 -18.47 9.29 -3.00
N PRO A 25 -19.33 10.27 -3.32
CA PRO A 25 -18.95 11.63 -3.68
C PRO A 25 -18.57 12.49 -2.47
N ASN A 26 -17.46 12.17 -1.81
CA ASN A 26 -16.88 12.99 -0.75
C ASN A 26 -15.62 13.70 -1.24
N PRO A 27 -15.26 14.85 -0.64
CA PRO A 27 -13.99 15.48 -0.94
C PRO A 27 -12.84 14.58 -0.53
N LEU A 28 -11.77 14.62 -1.30
CA LEU A 28 -10.50 14.01 -0.93
C LEU A 28 -9.87 14.78 0.25
N PRO A 29 -9.10 14.13 1.13
CA PRO A 29 -8.38 14.83 2.20
C PRO A 29 -7.45 15.92 1.63
N ALA A 30 -7.36 17.06 2.32
CA ALA A 30 -6.56 18.20 1.84
C ALA A 30 -5.04 17.93 1.85
N ASN A 31 -4.60 16.94 2.61
CA ASN A 31 -3.19 16.58 2.79
C ASN A 31 -2.79 15.32 1.99
N ILE A 32 -3.37 15.16 0.81
CA ILE A 32 -2.90 14.16 -0.16
C ILE A 32 -2.18 14.83 -1.32
N SER A 33 -1.25 14.13 -1.94
CA SER A 33 -0.54 14.53 -3.15
C SER A 33 -0.77 13.50 -4.25
N LEU A 34 -1.30 13.94 -5.36
CA LEU A 34 -1.52 13.12 -6.55
C LEU A 34 -0.66 13.66 -7.68
N ASP A 35 0.24 12.85 -8.21
CA ASP A 35 1.03 13.20 -9.39
C ASP A 35 0.16 13.14 -10.66
N GLU A 36 0.73 13.59 -11.77
CA GLU A 36 0.11 13.49 -13.08
C GLU A 36 -0.21 12.03 -13.43
N MET A 37 -1.39 11.79 -14.01
CA MET A 37 -1.93 10.47 -14.33
C MET A 37 -2.13 9.52 -13.14
N ALA A 38 -2.03 10.00 -11.89
CA ALA A 38 -2.40 9.20 -10.73
C ALA A 38 -3.91 8.91 -10.74
N TYR A 39 -4.28 7.67 -10.40
CA TYR A 39 -5.65 7.18 -10.45
C TYR A 39 -6.17 6.76 -9.07
N PRO A 40 -6.76 7.64 -8.28
CA PRO A 40 -7.47 7.27 -7.07
C PRO A 40 -8.90 6.84 -7.41
N ASP A 41 -9.20 5.57 -7.39
CA ASP A 41 -10.48 4.97 -7.84
C ASP A 41 -11.72 5.61 -7.18
N THR A 42 -11.65 5.89 -5.87
CA THR A 42 -12.79 6.42 -5.11
C THR A 42 -12.32 7.14 -3.84
N SER A 43 -13.03 8.17 -3.44
CA SER A 43 -12.83 8.86 -2.16
C SER A 43 -13.18 7.98 -0.95
N TYR A 44 -13.94 6.88 -1.15
CA TYR A 44 -14.18 5.88 -0.12
C TYR A 44 -12.88 5.31 0.48
N SER A 45 -11.83 5.24 -0.31
CA SER A 45 -10.51 4.77 0.13
C SER A 45 -9.95 5.55 1.31
N PHE A 46 -10.42 6.77 1.54
CA PHE A 46 -9.94 7.69 2.58
C PHE A 46 -10.91 7.85 3.76
N THR A 47 -11.97 7.03 3.87
CA THR A 47 -12.97 7.14 4.95
C THR A 47 -12.40 6.93 6.36
N THR A 48 -11.26 6.26 6.47
CA THR A 48 -10.54 6.02 7.73
C THR A 48 -9.13 6.63 7.71
N PHE A 49 -8.94 7.67 6.91
CA PHE A 49 -7.70 8.41 6.80
C PHE A 49 -7.71 9.60 7.77
N PHE A 50 -6.88 9.53 8.81
CA PHE A 50 -6.82 10.53 9.88
C PHE A 50 -5.44 11.17 10.02
N SER A 51 -4.59 11.09 8.99
CA SER A 51 -3.25 11.70 9.03
C SER A 51 -3.33 13.21 9.21
N GLU A 52 -2.52 13.72 10.13
CA GLU A 52 -2.30 15.17 10.36
C GLU A 52 -0.95 15.63 9.76
N LYS A 53 -0.27 14.77 9.00
CA LYS A 53 0.97 15.12 8.30
C LYS A 53 0.68 16.15 7.20
N PRO A 54 1.63 17.05 6.88
CA PRO A 54 1.47 17.98 5.75
C PRO A 54 1.15 17.29 4.42
N VAL A 55 1.75 16.11 4.20
CA VAL A 55 1.37 15.15 3.17
C VAL A 55 1.23 13.80 3.86
N GLY A 56 0.01 13.35 4.06
CA GLY A 56 -0.27 12.06 4.71
C GLY A 56 -0.42 10.91 3.74
N PHE A 57 -0.66 11.20 2.45
CA PHE A 57 -0.72 10.23 1.37
C PHE A 57 -0.15 10.83 0.09
N SER A 58 0.69 10.09 -0.61
CA SER A 58 1.14 10.44 -1.95
C SER A 58 0.98 9.27 -2.92
N LEU A 59 0.52 9.58 -4.15
CA LEU A 59 0.40 8.63 -5.25
C LEU A 59 1.18 9.17 -6.44
N GLY A 60 2.24 8.47 -6.80
CA GLY A 60 3.19 8.88 -7.82
C GLY A 60 2.64 8.77 -9.24
N TYR A 61 3.42 9.27 -10.19
CA TYR A 61 3.09 9.34 -11.62
C TYR A 61 2.59 8.01 -12.17
N ALA A 62 1.44 8.04 -12.84
CA ALA A 62 0.80 6.88 -13.48
C ALA A 62 0.57 5.68 -12.56
N SER A 63 0.50 5.91 -11.25
CA SER A 63 0.12 4.89 -10.27
C SER A 63 -1.38 4.89 -10.01
N GLY A 64 -1.92 3.74 -9.65
CA GLY A 64 -3.35 3.62 -9.43
C GLY A 64 -3.75 2.76 -8.24
N ASN A 65 -4.82 3.21 -7.56
CA ASN A 65 -5.55 2.44 -6.57
C ASN A 65 -6.87 1.99 -7.18
N TYR A 66 -7.07 0.70 -7.34
CA TYR A 66 -8.21 0.12 -8.03
C TYR A 66 -9.02 -0.79 -7.11
N GLY A 67 -10.33 -0.90 -7.38
CA GLY A 67 -11.21 -1.85 -6.71
C GLY A 67 -11.43 -1.57 -5.23
N HIS A 68 -11.50 -0.30 -4.86
CA HIS A 68 -11.83 0.16 -3.51
C HIS A 68 -10.79 -0.22 -2.44
N GLY A 69 -9.49 -0.08 -2.73
CA GLY A 69 -8.45 -0.15 -1.71
C GLY A 69 -8.73 0.84 -0.57
N VAL A 70 -8.31 0.55 0.65
CA VAL A 70 -8.61 1.38 1.83
C VAL A 70 -7.33 1.78 2.54
N PHE A 71 -7.20 3.07 2.81
CA PHE A 71 -6.09 3.67 3.54
C PHE A 71 -6.56 4.10 4.93
N THR A 72 -6.11 3.37 5.94
CA THR A 72 -6.39 3.66 7.35
C THR A 72 -5.15 4.25 7.99
N THR A 73 -5.23 5.49 8.50
CA THR A 73 -4.08 6.11 9.15
C THR A 73 -4.43 6.60 10.55
N GLY A 74 -3.46 6.55 11.46
CA GLY A 74 -3.44 7.40 12.63
C GLY A 74 -2.95 8.80 12.26
N LYS A 75 -2.94 9.71 13.23
CA LYS A 75 -2.56 11.13 13.04
C LYS A 75 -1.12 11.32 12.51
N ASN A 76 -0.21 10.40 12.84
CA ASN A 76 1.18 10.45 12.41
C ASN A 76 1.48 9.57 11.19
N GLY A 77 0.47 8.84 10.67
CA GLY A 77 0.63 7.92 9.56
C GLY A 77 0.92 8.64 8.24
N GLU A 78 1.86 8.10 7.47
CA GLU A 78 2.26 8.60 6.17
C GLU A 78 2.39 7.45 5.18
N ILE A 79 1.67 7.52 4.06
CA ILE A 79 1.67 6.50 3.01
C ILE A 79 2.25 7.12 1.75
N ASN A 80 3.36 6.58 1.27
CA ASN A 80 4.01 7.03 0.05
C ASN A 80 4.01 5.92 -0.99
N VAL A 81 3.40 6.18 -2.15
CA VAL A 81 3.37 5.27 -3.30
C VAL A 81 4.13 5.90 -4.45
N GLY A 82 5.13 5.21 -4.95
CA GLY A 82 5.98 5.63 -6.06
C GLY A 82 5.26 5.60 -7.41
N LYS A 83 6.03 5.61 -8.49
CA LYS A 83 5.52 5.70 -9.88
C LYS A 83 5.19 4.32 -10.44
N PHE A 84 4.22 4.27 -11.37
CA PHE A 84 3.83 3.04 -12.06
C PHE A 84 3.45 1.88 -11.13
N ALA A 85 2.96 2.21 -9.93
CA ALA A 85 2.49 1.21 -8.98
C ALA A 85 0.99 0.92 -9.16
N VAL A 86 0.62 -0.35 -9.00
CA VAL A 86 -0.78 -0.81 -9.11
C VAL A 86 -1.21 -1.42 -7.79
N LEU A 87 -2.20 -0.81 -7.14
CA LEU A 87 -2.81 -1.29 -5.90
C LEU A 87 -4.23 -1.79 -6.21
N GLN A 88 -4.47 -3.09 -6.11
CA GLN A 88 -5.81 -3.65 -6.38
C GLN A 88 -6.46 -4.12 -5.08
N CYS A 89 -7.55 -3.47 -4.65
CA CYS A 89 -8.23 -3.76 -3.37
C CYS A 89 -7.24 -3.86 -2.20
N THR A 90 -6.14 -3.12 -2.24
CA THR A 90 -5.09 -3.17 -1.23
C THR A 90 -5.52 -2.40 0.00
N ARG A 91 -5.35 -2.99 1.17
CA ARG A 91 -5.56 -2.30 2.44
C ARG A 91 -4.22 -1.88 3.04
N ILE A 92 -4.06 -0.59 3.30
CA ILE A 92 -2.87 -0.07 4.00
C ILE A 92 -3.32 0.49 5.35
N ILE A 93 -2.70 0.01 6.42
CA ILE A 93 -2.97 0.45 7.80
C ILE A 93 -1.67 1.02 8.35
N CYS A 94 -1.66 2.33 8.64
CA CYS A 94 -0.42 3.07 8.86
C CYS A 94 -0.55 4.08 10.01
N ASP A 95 0.25 3.92 11.05
CA ASP A 95 0.35 4.87 12.16
C ASP A 95 1.70 5.64 12.15
N LEU A 96 2.69 5.18 11.38
CA LEU A 96 4.00 5.79 11.24
C LEU A 96 4.35 6.03 9.78
N SER A 97 4.73 4.97 9.03
CA SER A 97 5.11 5.09 7.62
C SER A 97 4.99 3.78 6.85
N VAL A 98 4.34 3.83 5.69
CA VAL A 98 4.37 2.79 4.68
C VAL A 98 4.87 3.42 3.38
N THR A 99 6.03 2.95 2.90
CA THR A 99 6.61 3.41 1.64
C THR A 99 6.64 2.28 0.63
N ILE A 100 6.03 2.51 -0.52
CA ILE A 100 6.04 1.63 -1.71
C ILE A 100 6.78 2.40 -2.79
N LYS A 101 7.87 1.83 -3.31
CA LYS A 101 8.65 2.44 -4.38
C LYS A 101 8.01 2.18 -5.76
N ASP A 102 8.78 2.42 -6.82
CA ASP A 102 8.29 2.41 -8.18
C ASP A 102 8.00 0.99 -8.70
N HIS A 103 7.13 0.88 -9.72
CA HIS A 103 6.83 -0.36 -10.47
C HIS A 103 6.31 -1.54 -9.62
N CYS A 104 5.74 -1.27 -8.46
CA CYS A 104 5.20 -2.31 -7.59
C CYS A 104 3.78 -2.72 -8.01
N MET A 105 3.47 -4.01 -7.87
CA MET A 105 2.15 -4.53 -8.16
C MET A 105 1.58 -5.30 -6.97
N PHE A 106 0.40 -4.88 -6.53
CA PHE A 106 -0.35 -5.52 -5.44
C PHE A 106 -1.63 -6.12 -5.99
N SER A 107 -1.78 -7.42 -5.80
CA SER A 107 -2.99 -8.14 -6.18
C SER A 107 -4.10 -7.99 -5.13
N TRP A 108 -5.32 -8.37 -5.50
CA TRP A 108 -6.53 -8.18 -4.68
C TRP A 108 -6.40 -8.69 -3.25
N GLY A 109 -6.85 -7.85 -2.32
CA GLY A 109 -6.98 -8.20 -0.91
C GLY A 109 -5.67 -8.24 -0.14
N SER A 110 -4.55 -7.78 -0.73
CA SER A 110 -3.29 -7.65 -0.01
C SER A 110 -3.42 -6.64 1.14
N VAL A 111 -2.74 -6.89 2.25
CA VAL A 111 -2.73 -6.04 3.44
C VAL A 111 -1.30 -5.65 3.78
N ILE A 112 -1.09 -4.36 4.00
CA ILE A 112 0.18 -3.82 4.49
C ILE A 112 -0.13 -3.10 5.79
N THR A 113 0.63 -3.40 6.84
CA THR A 113 0.46 -2.70 8.11
C THR A 113 1.78 -2.43 8.79
N ASP A 114 1.97 -1.22 9.28
CA ASP A 114 3.10 -0.80 10.10
C ASP A 114 2.83 -0.90 11.60
N ARG A 115 1.65 -1.39 11.96
CA ARG A 115 1.18 -1.44 13.35
C ARG A 115 0.57 -2.77 13.76
N TRP A 116 0.72 -3.06 15.03
CA TRP A 116 -0.07 -4.07 15.74
C TRP A 116 -1.22 -3.37 16.45
N LEU A 117 -2.44 -3.88 16.34
CA LEU A 117 -3.60 -3.33 17.09
C LEU A 117 -3.37 -3.38 18.61
N THR A 118 -2.56 -4.34 19.04
CA THR A 118 -2.12 -4.45 20.43
C THR A 118 -0.70 -4.97 20.43
N ALA A 119 0.23 -4.29 21.10
CA ALA A 119 1.55 -4.85 21.30
C ALA A 119 1.44 -6.21 22.02
N ASN A 120 2.26 -7.16 21.60
CA ASN A 120 2.30 -8.51 22.21
C ASN A 120 2.55 -8.47 23.72
N THR A 121 3.12 -7.37 24.21
CA THR A 121 3.48 -7.12 25.61
C THR A 121 2.35 -6.52 26.44
N LEU A 122 1.25 -6.06 25.83
CA LEU A 122 0.17 -5.43 26.59
C LEU A 122 -0.63 -6.47 27.37
N SER A 123 -0.79 -6.22 28.67
CA SER A 123 -1.64 -7.05 29.52
C SER A 123 -3.11 -6.99 29.06
N PRO A 124 -3.92 -8.01 29.37
CA PRO A 124 -5.34 -7.99 29.02
C PRO A 124 -6.09 -6.77 29.56
N ASP A 125 -5.69 -6.23 30.70
CA ASP A 125 -6.33 -5.07 31.30
C ASP A 125 -6.02 -3.79 30.52
N VAL A 126 -4.78 -3.61 30.08
CA VAL A 126 -4.39 -2.50 29.21
C VAL A 126 -5.15 -2.55 27.89
N ARG A 127 -5.28 -3.73 27.27
CA ARG A 127 -6.09 -3.89 26.05
C ARG A 127 -7.56 -3.50 26.26
N ARG A 128 -8.16 -3.92 27.39
CA ARG A 128 -9.55 -3.54 27.73
C ARG A 128 -9.69 -2.03 27.88
N GLN A 129 -8.71 -1.38 28.51
CA GLN A 129 -8.72 0.07 28.68
C GLN A 129 -8.61 0.80 27.34
N MET A 130 -7.68 0.40 26.49
CA MET A 130 -7.51 0.97 25.13
C MET A 130 -8.80 0.88 24.30
N LEU A 131 -9.50 -0.27 24.35
CA LEU A 131 -10.77 -0.46 23.65
C LEU A 131 -11.88 0.45 24.18
N LYS A 132 -11.92 0.67 25.51
CA LYS A 132 -12.88 1.62 26.10
C LYS A 132 -12.59 3.06 25.69
N GLU A 133 -11.32 3.46 25.70
CA GLU A 133 -10.89 4.80 25.28
C GLU A 133 -11.21 5.04 23.79
N ALA A 134 -10.90 4.07 22.92
CA ALA A 134 -11.23 4.14 21.51
C ALA A 134 -12.73 4.28 21.24
N ALA A 135 -13.57 3.63 22.03
CA ALA A 135 -15.03 3.74 21.89
C ALA A 135 -15.56 5.17 22.13
N HIS A 136 -14.82 5.99 22.88
CA HIS A 136 -15.15 7.40 23.16
C HIS A 136 -14.40 8.37 22.23
N SER A 137 -13.47 7.89 21.42
CA SER A 137 -12.79 8.71 20.43
C SER A 137 -13.69 9.00 19.23
N PRO A 138 -13.72 10.24 18.70
CA PRO A 138 -14.49 10.58 17.49
C PRO A 138 -14.16 9.72 16.28
N THR A 139 -12.90 9.34 16.12
CA THR A 139 -12.40 8.51 15.00
C THR A 139 -12.55 7.02 15.26
N ARG A 140 -12.73 6.61 16.54
CA ARG A 140 -12.65 5.21 17.00
C ARG A 140 -11.35 4.51 16.59
N HIS A 141 -10.34 5.27 16.21
CA HIS A 141 -9.03 4.76 15.86
C HIS A 141 -8.25 4.40 17.13
N ILE A 142 -7.58 3.26 17.11
CA ILE A 142 -6.66 2.83 18.18
C ILE A 142 -5.27 2.99 17.62
N GLU A 143 -4.52 3.97 18.11
CA GLU A 143 -3.11 4.15 17.72
C GLU A 143 -2.26 3.00 18.27
N SER A 144 -1.30 2.55 17.47
CA SER A 144 -0.32 1.57 17.93
C SER A 144 0.66 2.25 18.88
N PRO A 145 0.98 1.62 20.01
CA PRO A 145 2.00 2.18 20.92
C PRO A 145 3.42 2.09 20.35
N ASP A 146 3.67 1.21 19.37
CA ASP A 146 4.98 0.96 18.79
C ASP A 146 4.83 0.58 17.31
N PRO A 147 4.47 1.53 16.42
CA PRO A 147 4.41 1.27 14.99
C PRO A 147 5.83 1.15 14.42
N GLN A 148 6.00 0.26 13.44
CA GLN A 148 7.29 -0.02 12.79
C GLN A 148 7.15 0.15 11.27
N ALA A 149 7.89 1.11 10.71
CA ALA A 149 7.79 1.47 9.30
C ALA A 149 7.95 0.25 8.37
N VAL A 150 7.19 0.24 7.29
CA VAL A 150 7.27 -0.78 6.24
C VAL A 150 7.83 -0.14 4.98
N LEU A 151 8.84 -0.80 4.39
CA LEU A 151 9.44 -0.39 3.13
C LEU A 151 9.28 -1.49 2.09
N ILE A 152 8.75 -1.13 0.92
CA ILE A 152 8.65 -2.01 -0.24
C ILE A 152 9.44 -1.37 -1.37
N GLU A 153 10.53 -2.03 -1.74
CA GLU A 153 11.46 -1.55 -2.75
C GLU A 153 10.88 -1.66 -4.17
N ASP A 154 11.65 -1.21 -5.17
CA ASP A 154 11.24 -1.19 -6.56
C ASP A 154 10.87 -2.57 -7.11
N ASN A 155 9.89 -2.60 -8.03
CA ASN A 155 9.54 -3.77 -8.84
C ASN A 155 9.14 -5.01 -8.01
N VAL A 156 8.49 -4.80 -6.87
CA VAL A 156 7.97 -5.88 -6.03
C VAL A 156 6.59 -6.31 -6.50
N TRP A 157 6.35 -7.61 -6.56
CA TRP A 157 5.03 -8.17 -6.80
C TRP A 157 4.48 -8.85 -5.55
N VAL A 158 3.30 -8.42 -5.11
CA VAL A 158 2.57 -8.97 -3.96
C VAL A 158 1.32 -9.68 -4.45
N GLY A 159 1.24 -10.98 -4.21
CA GLY A 159 0.13 -11.84 -4.61
C GLY A 159 -1.14 -11.64 -3.77
N PHE A 160 -2.23 -12.29 -4.22
CA PHE A 160 -3.56 -12.20 -3.60
C PHE A 160 -3.53 -12.48 -2.09
N GLU A 161 -4.22 -11.64 -1.31
CA GLU A 161 -4.42 -11.83 0.13
C GLU A 161 -3.12 -12.01 0.93
N ALA A 162 -1.98 -11.57 0.39
CA ALA A 162 -0.74 -11.57 1.16
C ALA A 162 -0.79 -10.46 2.22
N VAL A 163 -0.12 -10.70 3.35
CA VAL A 163 -0.06 -9.77 4.47
C VAL A 163 1.39 -9.42 4.77
N ILE A 164 1.69 -8.12 4.78
CA ILE A 164 3.01 -7.59 5.13
C ILE A 164 2.90 -6.95 6.51
N LEU A 165 3.69 -7.46 7.45
CA LEU A 165 3.63 -7.11 8.86
C LEU A 165 4.56 -5.92 9.21
N PRO A 166 4.38 -5.31 10.39
CA PRO A 166 5.15 -4.15 10.83
C PRO A 166 6.66 -4.38 10.82
N GLY A 167 7.40 -3.36 10.40
CA GLY A 167 8.85 -3.35 10.41
C GLY A 167 9.53 -4.08 9.25
N VAL A 168 8.75 -4.66 8.32
CA VAL A 168 9.29 -5.44 7.21
C VAL A 168 9.82 -4.53 6.10
N THR A 169 11.01 -4.87 5.60
CA THR A 169 11.55 -4.39 4.33
C THR A 169 11.46 -5.49 3.28
N ILE A 170 10.81 -5.21 2.14
CA ILE A 170 10.79 -6.12 0.99
C ILE A 170 11.77 -5.58 -0.05
N GLY A 171 12.80 -6.37 -0.34
CA GLY A 171 13.86 -6.02 -1.27
C GLY A 171 13.39 -5.99 -2.72
N GLN A 172 14.10 -5.20 -3.52
CA GLN A 172 13.84 -4.96 -4.95
C GLN A 172 13.58 -6.25 -5.73
N GLY A 173 12.59 -6.26 -6.59
CA GLY A 173 12.28 -7.37 -7.50
C GLY A 173 11.78 -8.63 -6.80
N ALA A 174 11.48 -8.59 -5.50
CA ALA A 174 10.96 -9.75 -4.78
C ALA A 174 9.52 -10.08 -5.21
N ILE A 175 9.16 -11.35 -5.07
CA ILE A 175 7.80 -11.85 -5.28
C ILE A 175 7.26 -12.43 -3.98
N ILE A 176 6.15 -11.89 -3.51
CA ILE A 176 5.40 -12.44 -2.39
C ILE A 176 4.22 -13.23 -2.93
N GLY A 177 4.23 -14.54 -2.71
CA GLY A 177 3.16 -15.44 -3.18
C GLY A 177 1.81 -15.17 -2.51
N CYS A 178 0.75 -15.68 -3.12
CA CYS A 178 -0.61 -15.51 -2.60
C CYS A 178 -0.74 -16.07 -1.17
N LYS A 179 -1.52 -15.37 -0.32
CA LYS A 179 -1.79 -15.74 1.08
C LYS A 179 -0.55 -15.90 1.96
N THR A 180 0.56 -15.32 1.54
CA THR A 180 1.80 -15.31 2.32
C THR A 180 1.71 -14.28 3.45
N ILE A 181 2.16 -14.64 4.65
CA ILE A 181 2.32 -13.70 5.76
C ILE A 181 3.82 -13.41 5.93
N VAL A 182 4.22 -12.21 5.55
CA VAL A 182 5.61 -11.75 5.64
C VAL A 182 5.86 -11.18 7.01
N THR A 183 6.71 -11.86 7.78
CA THR A 183 7.02 -11.54 9.19
C THR A 183 8.42 -11.02 9.40
N GLU A 184 9.28 -11.11 8.38
CA GLU A 184 10.69 -10.79 8.41
C GLU A 184 11.09 -10.13 7.08
N ASP A 185 12.21 -9.42 7.05
CA ASP A 185 12.73 -8.80 5.84
C ASP A 185 12.92 -9.80 4.71
N VAL A 186 12.59 -9.39 3.51
CA VAL A 186 12.70 -10.19 2.30
C VAL A 186 13.89 -9.70 1.48
N PRO A 187 14.87 -10.57 1.19
CA PRO A 187 16.01 -10.21 0.34
C PRO A 187 15.57 -9.81 -1.08
N PRO A 188 16.36 -8.97 -1.77
CA PRO A 188 16.11 -8.65 -3.17
C PRO A 188 15.99 -9.92 -4.04
N TYR A 189 15.09 -9.89 -5.00
CA TYR A 189 14.81 -10.96 -5.96
C TYR A 189 14.39 -12.30 -5.35
N ALA A 190 14.04 -12.32 -4.07
CA ALA A 190 13.55 -13.54 -3.41
C ALA A 190 12.09 -13.82 -3.79
N VAL A 191 11.74 -15.09 -3.92
CA VAL A 191 10.35 -15.57 -3.99
C VAL A 191 9.99 -16.17 -2.65
N VAL A 192 8.98 -15.56 -1.99
CA VAL A 192 8.54 -15.90 -0.62
C VAL A 192 7.13 -16.45 -0.66
N VAL A 193 6.89 -17.58 0.01
CA VAL A 193 5.55 -18.18 0.12
C VAL A 193 5.29 -18.73 1.52
N GLY A 194 4.04 -18.81 1.89
CA GLY A 194 3.57 -19.50 3.09
C GLY A 194 3.21 -18.61 4.28
N ASN A 195 2.82 -19.26 5.39
CA ASN A 195 2.49 -18.64 6.66
C ASN A 195 3.17 -19.43 7.81
N PRO A 196 4.23 -18.88 8.43
CA PRO A 196 4.94 -17.65 8.04
C PRO A 196 5.64 -17.80 6.67
N GLY A 197 5.87 -16.67 5.99
CA GLY A 197 6.56 -16.63 4.70
C GLY A 197 7.98 -17.19 4.78
N ARG A 198 8.38 -17.95 3.77
CA ARG A 198 9.76 -18.48 3.64
C ARG A 198 10.25 -18.30 2.22
N VAL A 199 11.52 -17.92 2.10
CA VAL A 199 12.19 -17.85 0.80
C VAL A 199 12.29 -19.26 0.23
N ILE A 200 11.75 -19.47 -0.97
CA ILE A 200 11.79 -20.77 -1.66
C ILE A 200 12.78 -20.79 -2.82
N ARG A 201 13.09 -19.64 -3.40
CA ARG A 201 14.10 -19.46 -4.45
C ARG A 201 14.43 -17.99 -4.64
N PHE A 202 15.42 -17.71 -5.45
CA PHE A 202 15.74 -16.39 -5.96
C PHE A 202 15.50 -16.30 -7.46
N LEU A 203 15.14 -15.13 -7.93
CA LEU A 203 15.10 -14.78 -9.35
C LEU A 203 16.49 -14.42 -9.82
N ASP A 204 16.76 -14.60 -11.09
CA ASP A 204 17.99 -14.10 -11.70
C ASP A 204 17.83 -12.60 -12.01
N PRO A 205 18.60 -11.71 -11.38
CA PRO A 205 18.50 -10.27 -11.65
C PRO A 205 18.97 -9.87 -13.07
N THR A 206 19.65 -10.78 -13.78
CA THR A 206 20.09 -10.59 -15.16
C THR A 206 19.05 -11.05 -16.19
N ASP A 207 17.94 -11.64 -15.75
CA ASP A 207 16.80 -12.02 -16.60
C ASP A 207 16.00 -10.79 -17.04
N THR A 208 16.61 -9.97 -17.92
CA THR A 208 16.00 -8.79 -18.49
C THR A 208 15.17 -9.13 -19.72
N GLU A 209 14.24 -8.25 -20.10
CA GLU A 209 13.45 -8.39 -21.33
C GLU A 209 14.34 -8.48 -22.58
N GLU A 210 15.44 -7.73 -22.62
CA GLU A 210 16.42 -7.79 -23.70
C GLU A 210 17.06 -9.18 -23.82
N ASN A 211 17.46 -9.77 -22.69
CA ASN A 211 18.03 -11.11 -22.63
C ASN A 211 17.00 -12.17 -23.08
N ARG A 212 15.73 -12.03 -22.67
CA ARG A 212 14.66 -12.92 -23.12
C ARG A 212 14.41 -12.83 -24.60
N GLN A 213 14.34 -11.61 -25.16
CA GLN A 213 14.16 -11.41 -26.60
C GLN A 213 15.33 -11.92 -27.43
N GLN A 214 16.57 -11.77 -26.95
CA GLN A 214 17.72 -12.36 -27.60
C GLN A 214 17.65 -13.90 -27.60
N LEU A 215 17.27 -14.51 -26.48
CA LEU A 215 17.09 -15.97 -26.40
C LEU A 215 15.97 -16.45 -27.34
N ILE A 216 14.84 -15.75 -27.37
CA ILE A 216 13.72 -16.08 -28.28
C ILE A 216 14.16 -15.98 -29.74
N SER A 217 14.88 -14.92 -30.11
CA SER A 217 15.37 -14.75 -31.48
C SER A 217 16.38 -15.81 -31.90
N GLN A 218 17.19 -16.32 -30.95
CA GLN A 218 18.14 -17.43 -31.19
C GLN A 218 17.44 -18.79 -31.31
N LEU A 219 16.29 -18.97 -30.65
CA LEU A 219 15.52 -20.22 -30.70
C LEU A 219 14.60 -20.33 -31.91
N LEU A 220 14.18 -19.18 -32.46
CA LEU A 220 13.24 -19.12 -33.60
C LEU A 220 13.93 -18.81 -34.95
N GLY A 221 15.21 -18.50 -34.96
CA GLY A 221 16.03 -18.29 -36.16
C GLY A 221 16.73 -19.54 -36.57
#